data_4e5472cd11fb34387a77f58dd3ea2943
#
_entry.id   4e5472cd11fb34387a77f58dd3ea2943
#
_cell.length_a   1.000
_cell.length_b   1.000
_cell.length_c   1.000
_cell.angle_alpha   90.00
_cell.angle_beta   90.00
_cell.angle_gamma   90.00
#
_symmetry.space_group_name_H-M   'P 1'
#
loop_
_entity.id
_entity.type
_entity.pdbx_description
1 polymer ?
#
loop_
_entity_poly.entity_id
_entity_poly.type
_entity_poly.pdbx_seq_one_letter_code
_entity_poly.pdbx_strand_id
1 'polypeptide(L)'
;MKPSLTEQLCTRCGLCCDGSLFADVELAGSAEAAGLEVMGLEIEEDDTEGGVLEQPCGALRGKRCGIYAHRPECCRTFECRLLQDARRGTVSVEQAVEHIAETLKHVGRVRKLAEELGQREVNLPLKERYADALALADEAGVSRSRARKRAELETEMSAVERSITEKFLRDSE
;
A
#
# COMPACT_ATOMS: atom_id res chain seq x y z
N MET A 1 -24.60 -12.21 -12.03
CA MET A 1 -24.10 -12.51 -10.67
C MET A 1 -23.69 -11.19 -10.02
N LYS A 2 -24.07 -10.94 -8.77
CA LYS A 2 -23.57 -9.75 -8.06
C LYS A 2 -22.07 -9.95 -7.74
N PRO A 3 -21.21 -8.92 -7.92
CA PRO A 3 -19.81 -9.04 -7.57
C PRO A 3 -19.66 -9.35 -6.07
N SER A 4 -18.66 -10.14 -5.72
CA SER A 4 -18.32 -10.43 -4.32
C SER A 4 -17.93 -9.15 -3.59
N LEU A 5 -18.00 -9.13 -2.25
CA LEU A 5 -17.60 -7.98 -1.46
C LEU A 5 -16.12 -7.60 -1.69
N THR A 6 -15.26 -8.61 -1.79
CA THR A 6 -13.83 -8.43 -2.12
C THR A 6 -13.66 -7.77 -3.49
N GLU A 7 -14.41 -8.20 -4.50
CA GLU A 7 -14.36 -7.55 -5.82
C GLU A 7 -14.83 -6.10 -5.77
N GLN A 8 -15.86 -5.80 -4.97
CA GLN A 8 -16.39 -4.44 -4.84
C GLN A 8 -15.41 -3.48 -4.16
N LEU A 9 -14.67 -3.93 -3.15
CA LEU A 9 -13.79 -3.11 -2.34
C LEU A 9 -12.33 -3.18 -2.81
N CYS A 10 -11.74 -4.37 -2.91
CA CYS A 10 -10.31 -4.52 -3.17
C CYS A 10 -9.88 -4.04 -4.56
N THR A 11 -10.73 -4.24 -5.60
CA THR A 11 -10.42 -3.73 -6.95
C THR A 11 -10.51 -2.20 -7.08
N ARG A 12 -11.05 -1.53 -6.08
CA ARG A 12 -11.09 -0.06 -5.99
C ARG A 12 -10.02 0.48 -5.05
N CYS A 13 -9.48 -0.36 -4.18
CA CYS A 13 -8.53 -0.01 -3.14
C CYS A 13 -7.08 -0.11 -3.64
N GLY A 14 -6.53 -1.31 -3.70
CA GLY A 14 -5.15 -1.57 -4.12
C GLY A 14 -4.08 -1.30 -3.07
N LEU A 15 -4.42 -0.75 -1.90
CA LEU A 15 -3.47 -0.32 -0.85
C LEU A 15 -2.58 -1.46 -0.32
N CYS A 16 -3.05 -2.73 -0.39
CA CYS A 16 -2.25 -3.89 0.01
C CYS A 16 -1.11 -4.19 -0.95
N CYS A 17 -1.23 -3.76 -2.22
CA CYS A 17 -0.33 -4.12 -3.30
C CYS A 17 0.47 -2.93 -3.84
N ASP A 18 0.14 -1.70 -3.46
CA ASP A 18 0.74 -0.48 -3.99
C ASP A 18 1.83 0.13 -3.10
N GLY A 19 2.22 -0.60 -2.03
CA GLY A 19 3.22 -0.17 -1.07
C GLY A 19 2.71 0.84 -0.03
N SER A 20 1.40 1.09 0.03
CA SER A 20 0.84 2.03 1.02
C SER A 20 0.55 1.37 2.36
N LEU A 21 0.09 0.11 2.36
CA LEU A 21 -0.26 -0.62 3.57
C LEU A 21 0.91 -1.47 4.10
N PHE A 22 1.63 -2.12 3.20
CA PHE A 22 2.78 -2.99 3.50
C PHE A 22 3.98 -2.56 2.68
N ALA A 23 5.20 -2.71 3.23
CA ALA A 23 6.44 -2.55 2.48
C ALA A 23 6.77 -3.80 1.68
N ASP A 24 6.46 -4.96 2.25
CA ASP A 24 6.69 -6.27 1.70
C ASP A 24 5.64 -7.27 2.20
N VAL A 25 5.67 -8.49 1.70
CA VAL A 25 4.88 -9.63 2.19
C VAL A 25 5.75 -10.88 2.20
N GLU A 26 5.79 -11.56 3.35
CA GLU A 26 6.48 -12.85 3.51
C GLU A 26 5.80 -13.94 2.71
N LEU A 27 6.61 -14.78 2.08
CA LEU A 27 6.15 -15.95 1.33
C LEU A 27 6.17 -17.20 2.19
N ALA A 28 5.26 -18.12 1.93
CA ALA A 28 5.09 -19.34 2.72
C ALA A 28 6.25 -20.35 2.61
N GLY A 29 7.14 -20.16 1.62
CA GLY A 29 8.31 -21.00 1.41
C GLY A 29 8.84 -20.95 -0.03
N SER A 30 9.98 -21.61 -0.25
CA SER A 30 10.72 -21.59 -1.53
C SER A 30 9.89 -22.06 -2.75
N ALA A 31 8.95 -22.98 -2.57
CA ALA A 31 8.09 -23.42 -3.67
C ALA A 31 7.12 -22.34 -4.14
N GLU A 32 6.61 -21.53 -3.22
CA GLU A 32 5.77 -20.37 -3.55
C GLU A 32 6.59 -19.29 -4.24
N ALA A 33 7.78 -18.98 -3.72
CA ALA A 33 8.73 -18.05 -4.31
C ALA A 33 9.05 -18.44 -5.76
N ALA A 34 9.48 -19.67 -6.01
CA ALA A 34 9.79 -20.17 -7.35
C ALA A 34 8.59 -20.07 -8.31
N GLY A 35 7.38 -20.33 -7.82
CA GLY A 35 6.14 -20.15 -8.61
C GLY A 35 5.90 -18.70 -9.03
N LEU A 36 6.20 -17.74 -8.17
CA LEU A 36 6.06 -16.30 -8.45
C LEU A 36 7.15 -15.79 -9.38
N GLU A 37 8.38 -16.28 -9.24
CA GLU A 37 9.51 -15.96 -10.14
C GLU A 37 9.23 -16.41 -11.58
N VAL A 38 8.65 -17.60 -11.77
CA VAL A 38 8.20 -18.08 -13.09
C VAL A 38 7.16 -17.16 -13.72
N MET A 39 6.37 -16.47 -12.89
CA MET A 39 5.41 -15.45 -13.34
C MET A 39 6.04 -14.06 -13.54
N GLY A 40 7.37 -13.93 -13.36
CA GLY A 40 8.12 -12.71 -13.60
C GLY A 40 8.12 -11.73 -12.43
N LEU A 41 7.87 -12.21 -11.22
CA LEU A 41 8.02 -11.40 -10.00
C LEU A 41 9.43 -11.57 -9.42
N GLU A 42 9.97 -10.50 -8.91
CA GLU A 42 11.24 -10.49 -8.20
C GLU A 42 10.97 -10.76 -6.72
N ILE A 43 11.70 -11.75 -6.17
CA ILE A 43 11.62 -12.14 -4.76
C ILE A 43 12.94 -11.79 -4.11
N GLU A 44 12.90 -11.07 -3.01
CA GLU A 44 14.08 -10.78 -2.20
C GLU A 44 14.34 -11.88 -1.17
N GLU A 45 15.60 -12.31 -1.10
CA GLU A 45 16.04 -13.22 -0.06
C GLU A 45 16.15 -12.46 1.27
N ASP A 46 15.52 -13.00 2.31
CA ASP A 46 15.64 -12.54 3.67
C ASP A 46 15.90 -13.73 4.63
N ASP A 47 15.73 -13.54 5.92
CA ASP A 47 15.90 -14.60 6.92
C ASP A 47 14.75 -15.62 6.93
N THR A 48 13.71 -15.47 6.10
CA THR A 48 12.59 -16.39 5.96
C THR A 48 12.86 -17.47 4.89
N GLU A 49 12.22 -18.64 5.02
CA GLU A 49 12.40 -19.75 4.07
C GLU A 49 11.93 -19.42 2.64
N GLY A 50 10.98 -18.50 2.50
CA GLY A 50 10.37 -18.13 1.21
C GLY A 50 10.85 -16.80 0.63
N GLY A 51 11.59 -16.01 1.41
CA GLY A 51 11.88 -14.64 1.05
C GLY A 51 10.66 -13.74 1.12
N VAL A 52 10.79 -12.52 0.63
CA VAL A 52 9.74 -11.50 0.63
C VAL A 52 9.45 -10.98 -0.77
N LEU A 53 8.20 -10.66 -1.02
CA LEU A 53 7.75 -9.93 -2.21
C LEU A 53 7.58 -8.46 -1.85
N GLU A 54 8.48 -7.62 -2.33
CA GLU A 54 8.44 -6.18 -2.11
C GLU A 54 7.21 -5.51 -2.73
N GLN A 55 6.84 -4.39 -2.14
CA GLN A 55 5.76 -3.55 -2.63
C GLN A 55 6.32 -2.18 -3.10
N PRO A 56 5.77 -1.60 -4.15
CA PRO A 56 4.59 -2.00 -4.95
C PRO A 56 4.78 -3.31 -5.71
N CYS A 57 3.81 -4.21 -5.59
CA CYS A 57 3.85 -5.53 -6.21
C CYS A 57 3.97 -5.44 -7.74
N GLY A 58 4.94 -6.14 -8.31
CA GLY A 58 5.16 -6.21 -9.77
C GLY A 58 3.97 -6.78 -10.56
N ALA A 59 3.06 -7.49 -9.90
CA ALA A 59 1.82 -7.98 -10.52
C ALA A 59 0.65 -6.98 -10.48
N LEU A 60 0.80 -5.82 -9.83
CA LEU A 60 -0.28 -4.83 -9.74
C LEU A 60 -0.52 -4.17 -11.12
N ARG A 61 -1.77 -4.14 -11.55
CA ARG A 61 -2.22 -3.46 -12.78
C ARG A 61 -3.34 -2.49 -12.42
N GLY A 62 -2.99 -1.20 -12.32
CA GLY A 62 -3.89 -0.20 -11.74
C GLY A 62 -4.15 -0.50 -10.25
N LYS A 63 -5.35 -0.99 -9.93
CA LYS A 63 -5.72 -1.41 -8.57
C LYS A 63 -6.05 -2.91 -8.47
N ARG A 64 -5.73 -3.68 -9.51
CA ARG A 64 -6.05 -5.11 -9.61
C ARG A 64 -4.80 -5.96 -9.64
N CYS A 65 -4.84 -7.09 -8.96
CA CYS A 65 -3.79 -8.09 -9.03
C CYS A 65 -3.84 -8.82 -10.37
N GLY A 66 -2.75 -8.78 -11.15
CA GLY A 66 -2.64 -9.47 -12.45
C GLY A 66 -2.52 -10.98 -12.32
N ILE A 67 -2.11 -11.48 -11.15
CA ILE A 67 -1.97 -12.91 -10.84
C ILE A 67 -3.02 -13.39 -9.82
N TYR A 68 -4.24 -12.83 -9.85
CA TYR A 68 -5.24 -13.01 -8.79
C TYR A 68 -5.49 -14.48 -8.41
N ALA A 69 -5.51 -15.39 -9.39
CA ALA A 69 -5.70 -16.83 -9.17
C ALA A 69 -4.48 -17.51 -8.54
N HIS A 70 -3.30 -16.90 -8.66
CA HIS A 70 -2.00 -17.45 -8.22
C HIS A 70 -1.34 -16.58 -7.12
N ARG A 71 -2.15 -15.81 -6.41
CA ARG A 71 -1.64 -14.97 -5.31
C ARG A 71 -0.96 -15.83 -4.24
N PRO A 72 0.13 -15.33 -3.62
CA PRO A 72 0.71 -15.96 -2.44
C PRO A 72 -0.31 -16.16 -1.32
N GLU A 73 -0.02 -17.11 -0.43
CA GLU A 73 -0.92 -17.47 0.65
C GLU A 73 -1.26 -16.28 1.54
N CYS A 74 -0.27 -15.49 1.92
CA CYS A 74 -0.45 -14.24 2.67
C CYS A 74 -1.45 -13.28 2.00
N CYS A 75 -1.37 -13.11 0.67
CA CYS A 75 -2.30 -12.26 -0.07
C CYS A 75 -3.70 -12.87 -0.22
N ARG A 76 -3.84 -14.18 -0.13
CA ARG A 76 -5.15 -14.87 -0.20
C ARG A 76 -5.89 -14.85 1.13
N THR A 77 -5.13 -14.95 2.22
CA THR A 77 -5.67 -15.07 3.58
C THR A 77 -5.87 -13.73 4.27
N PHE A 78 -5.11 -12.70 3.85
CA PHE A 78 -5.24 -11.38 4.45
C PHE A 78 -6.60 -10.72 4.13
N GLU A 79 -7.28 -10.32 5.19
CA GLU A 79 -8.48 -9.48 5.14
C GLU A 79 -8.28 -8.27 6.05
N CYS A 80 -8.24 -7.07 5.43
CA CYS A 80 -8.15 -5.83 6.20
C CYS A 80 -9.42 -5.61 7.07
N ARG A 81 -9.29 -4.83 8.13
CA ARG A 81 -10.38 -4.50 9.04
C ARG A 81 -11.61 -3.97 8.30
N LEU A 82 -11.43 -3.07 7.35
CA LEU A 82 -12.53 -2.48 6.58
C LEU A 82 -13.35 -3.54 5.83
N LEU A 83 -12.68 -4.53 5.20
CA LEU A 83 -13.35 -5.64 4.52
C LEU A 83 -14.11 -6.51 5.54
N GLN A 84 -13.52 -6.78 6.70
CA GLN A 84 -14.17 -7.57 7.75
C GLN A 84 -15.37 -6.83 8.34
N ASP A 85 -15.27 -5.51 8.56
CA ASP A 85 -16.36 -4.68 9.06
C ASP A 85 -17.53 -4.61 8.06
N ALA A 86 -17.23 -4.47 6.77
CA ALA A 86 -18.23 -4.54 5.71
C ALA A 86 -18.89 -5.93 5.64
N ARG A 87 -18.12 -7.01 5.85
CA ARG A 87 -18.62 -8.40 5.86
C ARG A 87 -19.54 -8.65 7.07
N ARG A 88 -19.23 -8.07 8.22
CA ARG A 88 -20.07 -8.12 9.43
C ARG A 88 -21.29 -7.19 9.39
N GLY A 89 -21.35 -6.28 8.41
CA GLY A 89 -22.40 -5.29 8.29
C GLY A 89 -22.27 -4.10 9.27
N THR A 90 -21.13 -3.96 9.95
CA THR A 90 -20.85 -2.81 10.83
C THR A 90 -20.51 -1.55 10.05
N VAL A 91 -20.05 -1.72 8.81
CA VAL A 91 -19.83 -0.64 7.83
C VAL A 91 -20.56 -1.04 6.54
N SER A 92 -21.29 -0.11 5.91
CA SER A 92 -21.92 -0.39 4.62
C SER A 92 -20.87 -0.42 3.49
N VAL A 93 -21.20 -1.02 2.35
CA VAL A 93 -20.31 -1.03 1.18
C VAL A 93 -20.02 0.38 0.69
N GLU A 94 -21.02 1.25 0.71
CA GLU A 94 -20.90 2.65 0.32
C GLU A 94 -19.93 3.40 1.25
N GLN A 95 -20.07 3.24 2.56
CA GLN A 95 -19.17 3.82 3.56
C GLN A 95 -17.74 3.28 3.40
N ALA A 96 -17.58 1.98 3.14
CA ALA A 96 -16.26 1.37 2.90
C ALA A 96 -15.60 1.96 1.64
N VAL A 97 -16.36 2.17 0.57
CA VAL A 97 -15.87 2.81 -0.67
C VAL A 97 -15.46 4.26 -0.41
N GLU A 98 -16.20 5.01 0.41
CA GLU A 98 -15.85 6.38 0.80
C GLU A 98 -14.54 6.42 1.59
N HIS A 99 -14.36 5.53 2.58
CA HIS A 99 -13.11 5.42 3.34
C HIS A 99 -11.91 5.08 2.44
N ILE A 100 -12.09 4.17 1.48
CA ILE A 100 -11.06 3.85 0.49
C ILE A 100 -10.72 5.10 -0.34
N ALA A 101 -11.71 5.81 -0.85
CA ALA A 101 -11.51 6.98 -1.70
C ALA A 101 -10.79 8.12 -0.95
N GLU A 102 -11.17 8.36 0.30
CA GLU A 102 -10.52 9.36 1.16
C GLU A 102 -9.04 9.00 1.40
N THR A 103 -8.76 7.74 1.79
CA THR A 103 -7.38 7.29 2.02
C THR A 103 -6.53 7.40 0.76
N LEU A 104 -7.06 6.97 -0.39
CA LEU A 104 -6.38 7.08 -1.68
C LEU A 104 -6.10 8.53 -2.10
N LYS A 105 -6.96 9.47 -1.72
CA LYS A 105 -6.73 10.90 -1.95
C LYS A 105 -5.50 11.39 -1.18
N HIS A 106 -5.39 11.04 0.11
CA HIS A 106 -4.22 11.38 0.93
C HIS A 106 -2.95 10.69 0.41
N VAL A 107 -3.00 9.40 0.08
CA VAL A 107 -1.88 8.67 -0.55
C VAL A 107 -1.42 9.35 -1.84
N GLY A 108 -2.35 9.73 -2.70
CA GLY A 108 -2.04 10.46 -3.93
C GLY A 108 -1.38 11.81 -3.67
N ARG A 109 -1.81 12.51 -2.62
CA ARG A 109 -1.21 13.79 -2.22
C ARG A 109 0.21 13.62 -1.68
N VAL A 110 0.45 12.60 -0.83
CA VAL A 110 1.80 12.25 -0.35
C VAL A 110 2.74 11.98 -1.53
N ARG A 111 2.34 11.13 -2.47
CA ARG A 111 3.15 10.80 -3.66
C ARG A 111 3.49 12.04 -4.48
N LYS A 112 2.51 12.89 -4.73
CA LYS A 112 2.71 14.14 -5.49
C LYS A 112 3.68 15.10 -4.78
N LEU A 113 3.52 15.30 -3.47
CA LEU A 113 4.40 16.17 -2.70
C LEU A 113 5.82 15.61 -2.62
N ALA A 114 5.98 14.29 -2.49
CA ALA A 114 7.29 13.65 -2.54
C ALA A 114 8.00 13.92 -3.88
N GLU A 115 7.29 13.77 -5.00
CA GLU A 115 7.82 14.10 -6.33
C GLU A 115 8.19 15.58 -6.46
N GLU A 116 7.37 16.48 -5.94
CA GLU A 116 7.64 17.92 -5.94
C GLU A 116 8.83 18.32 -5.08
N LEU A 117 9.20 17.50 -4.08
CA LEU A 117 10.38 17.65 -3.24
C LEU A 117 11.64 16.98 -3.83
N GLY A 118 11.50 16.23 -4.93
CA GLY A 118 12.61 15.65 -5.68
C GLY A 118 12.72 14.14 -5.63
N GLN A 119 11.86 13.45 -4.87
CA GLN A 119 11.83 11.99 -4.83
C GLN A 119 11.33 11.43 -6.18
N ARG A 120 12.09 10.51 -6.79
CA ARG A 120 11.82 9.98 -8.15
C ARG A 120 11.57 8.48 -8.20
N GLU A 121 12.00 7.72 -7.19
CA GLU A 121 11.83 6.27 -7.14
C GLU A 121 10.37 5.90 -6.87
N VAL A 122 9.68 5.51 -7.92
CA VAL A 122 8.24 5.20 -7.86
C VAL A 122 7.97 3.77 -7.35
N ASN A 123 8.98 2.90 -7.41
CA ASN A 123 8.89 1.49 -7.01
C ASN A 123 9.23 1.24 -5.53
N LEU A 124 9.22 2.28 -4.71
CA LEU A 124 9.41 2.18 -3.28
C LEU A 124 8.07 2.22 -2.54
N PRO A 125 7.98 1.54 -1.38
CA PRO A 125 6.84 1.68 -0.47
C PRO A 125 6.60 3.14 -0.08
N LEU A 126 5.35 3.47 0.22
CA LEU A 126 4.96 4.86 0.49
C LEU A 126 5.76 5.51 1.62
N LYS A 127 6.06 4.74 2.70
CA LYS A 127 6.84 5.25 3.85
C LYS A 127 8.27 5.56 3.47
N GLU A 128 8.88 4.76 2.60
CA GLU A 128 10.24 5.00 2.12
C GLU A 128 10.29 6.22 1.19
N ARG A 129 9.35 6.33 0.25
CA ARG A 129 9.21 7.54 -0.57
C ARG A 129 9.03 8.81 0.25
N TYR A 130 8.27 8.73 1.32
CA TYR A 130 8.09 9.82 2.28
C TYR A 130 9.40 10.18 2.97
N ALA A 131 10.13 9.20 3.51
CA ALA A 131 11.41 9.40 4.19
C ALA A 131 12.46 10.02 3.25
N ASP A 132 12.58 9.51 2.04
CA ASP A 132 13.48 10.04 1.01
C ASP A 132 13.14 11.49 0.66
N ALA A 133 11.86 11.80 0.50
CA ALA A 133 11.42 13.16 0.21
C ALA A 133 11.77 14.16 1.31
N LEU A 134 11.70 13.74 2.58
CA LEU A 134 12.13 14.56 3.72
C LEU A 134 13.63 14.78 3.70
N ALA A 135 14.43 13.74 3.48
CA ALA A 135 15.88 13.84 3.39
C ALA A 135 16.32 14.78 2.25
N LEU A 136 15.74 14.64 1.07
CA LEU A 136 16.01 15.53 -0.07
C LEU A 136 15.57 16.97 0.20
N ALA A 137 14.51 17.17 0.96
CA ALA A 137 14.06 18.51 1.35
C ALA A 137 15.06 19.19 2.30
N ASP A 138 15.70 18.43 3.19
CA ASP A 138 16.70 18.93 4.12
C ASP A 138 18.02 19.28 3.42
N GLU A 139 18.49 18.46 2.49
CA GLU A 139 19.73 18.64 1.74
C GLU A 139 19.70 19.86 0.81
N ALA A 140 18.57 20.13 0.19
CA ALA A 140 18.46 21.17 -0.86
C ALA A 140 18.38 22.61 -0.33
N GLY A 141 18.53 22.83 0.97
CA GLY A 141 18.48 24.14 1.61
C GLY A 141 17.07 24.71 1.81
N VAL A 142 16.95 25.70 2.68
CA VAL A 142 15.67 26.23 3.15
C VAL A 142 15.13 27.29 2.21
N SER A 143 14.13 26.95 1.41
CA SER A 143 13.23 27.94 0.78
C SER A 143 11.85 27.89 1.46
N ARG A 144 11.17 29.04 1.53
CA ARG A 144 9.81 29.11 2.10
C ARG A 144 8.83 28.17 1.39
N SER A 145 8.93 28.03 0.06
CA SER A 145 8.09 27.13 -0.72
C SER A 145 8.35 25.68 -0.38
N ARG A 146 9.61 25.27 -0.24
CA ARG A 146 9.99 23.91 0.13
C ARG A 146 9.57 23.57 1.56
N ALA A 147 9.78 24.47 2.51
CA ALA A 147 9.34 24.30 3.89
C ALA A 147 7.82 24.09 3.99
N ARG A 148 7.03 24.84 3.20
CA ARG A 148 5.57 24.66 3.15
C ARG A 148 5.19 23.30 2.57
N LYS A 149 5.82 22.85 1.48
CA LYS A 149 5.56 21.53 0.89
C LYS A 149 5.92 20.39 1.83
N ARG A 150 7.03 20.53 2.56
CA ARG A 150 7.43 19.57 3.58
C ARG A 150 6.37 19.45 4.69
N ALA A 151 5.94 20.57 5.26
CA ALA A 151 4.90 20.58 6.29
C ALA A 151 3.57 19.98 5.81
N GLU A 152 3.21 20.24 4.55
CA GLU A 152 2.04 19.63 3.92
C GLU A 152 2.22 18.13 3.74
N LEU A 153 3.40 17.67 3.31
CA LEU A 153 3.75 16.26 3.18
C LEU A 153 3.62 15.51 4.53
N GLU A 154 4.15 16.09 5.60
CA GLU A 154 4.05 15.53 6.97
C GLU A 154 2.58 15.45 7.43
N THR A 155 1.78 16.46 7.12
CA THR A 155 0.33 16.49 7.42
C THR A 155 -0.43 15.40 6.68
N GLU A 156 -0.19 15.27 5.38
CA GLU A 156 -0.85 14.27 4.53
C GLU A 156 -0.42 12.85 4.92
N MET A 157 0.85 12.63 5.23
CA MET A 157 1.33 11.31 5.69
C MET A 157 0.71 10.93 7.03
N SER A 158 0.58 11.87 7.96
CA SER A 158 -0.12 11.63 9.24
C SER A 158 -1.60 11.27 9.03
N ALA A 159 -2.25 11.86 8.04
CA ALA A 159 -3.63 11.50 7.68
C ALA A 159 -3.71 10.07 7.09
N VAL A 160 -2.75 9.69 6.23
CA VAL A 160 -2.63 8.32 5.71
C VAL A 160 -2.45 7.32 6.85
N GLU A 161 -1.48 7.54 7.73
CA GLU A 161 -1.17 6.63 8.84
C GLU A 161 -2.37 6.44 9.78
N ARG A 162 -3.04 7.52 10.12
CA ARG A 162 -4.27 7.46 10.93
C ARG A 162 -5.34 6.64 10.23
N SER A 163 -5.60 6.91 8.96
CA SER A 163 -6.61 6.18 8.19
C SER A 163 -6.26 4.69 8.08
N ILE A 164 -5.00 4.36 7.83
CA ILE A 164 -4.52 2.97 7.76
C ILE A 164 -4.75 2.27 9.10
N THR A 165 -4.30 2.86 10.20
CA THR A 165 -4.43 2.27 11.54
C THR A 165 -5.89 2.09 11.94
N GLU A 166 -6.73 3.10 11.74
CA GLU A 166 -8.12 3.09 12.22
C GLU A 166 -9.06 2.26 11.33
N LYS A 167 -8.79 2.17 10.02
CA LYS A 167 -9.73 1.59 9.05
C LYS A 167 -9.26 0.26 8.46
N PHE A 168 -7.96 0.06 8.26
CA PHE A 168 -7.46 -1.09 7.50
C PHE A 168 -6.69 -2.10 8.35
N LEU A 169 -5.96 -1.68 9.36
CA LEU A 169 -5.24 -2.56 10.27
C LEU A 169 -6.08 -2.82 11.52
N ARG A 170 -5.86 -3.97 12.14
CA ARG A 170 -6.34 -4.22 13.50
C ARG A 170 -5.36 -3.61 14.47
N ASP A 171 -5.87 -3.08 15.57
CA ASP A 171 -5.04 -2.83 16.74
C ASP A 171 -4.40 -4.17 17.13
N SER A 172 -3.07 -4.19 17.28
CA SER A 172 -2.37 -5.33 17.85
C SER A 172 -2.85 -5.47 19.30
N GLU A 173 -3.64 -6.50 19.58
CA GLU A 173 -3.97 -6.88 20.97
C GLU A 173 -2.72 -7.38 21.68
#